data_ece3597357ee58a1f583122a942453e4
#
_entry.id   ece3597357ee58a1f583122a942453e4
#
_cell.length_a   1.000
_cell.length_b   1.000
_cell.length_c   1.000
_cell.angle_alpha   90.00
_cell.angle_beta   90.00
_cell.angle_gamma   90.00
#
_symmetry.space_group_name_H-M   'P 1'
#
loop_
_entity.id
_entity.type
_entity.pdbx_description
1 polymer ?
#
loop_
_entity_poly.entity_id
_entity_poly.type
_entity_poly.pdbx_seq_one_letter_code
_entity_poly.pdbx_strand_id
1 'polypeptide(L)'
;LTLIFVVFFNGEDGIQADRVTGNDLLGFTYGPQNEVYYLILLWCIFSVGLMYILTKTPFGRMCNAVRDNQQRAQFVGYNVRKIRWMAFSLSAMFAGAAGSLHAINYEHIGFESVSLVQSGMVLFMAYIGGIGNFLGPILGAISLTFLDTMLSDITEAWVLYYGIIFVLVIAFAPQGIAGLILMHEPILRNNPALIKKLIFPYIILLLSVLMLVIGFTSLIELIHSLKSNYSSLKIYWIKVKNTNIIIWVVSFMLNIFGLIACKKSFYR
;
A
#
# COMPACT_ATOMS: atom_id res chain seq x y z
N LEU A 1 -20.77 13.45 7.99
CA LEU A 1 -20.43 13.01 6.61
C LEU A 1 -21.29 11.81 6.21
N THR A 2 -21.39 10.75 7.03
CA THR A 2 -22.21 9.55 6.79
C THR A 2 -23.67 9.86 6.45
N LEU A 3 -24.31 10.79 7.17
CA LEU A 3 -25.72 11.16 6.94
C LEU A 3 -25.94 11.83 5.57
N ILE A 4 -25.00 12.66 5.12
CA ILE A 4 -25.04 13.29 3.81
C ILE A 4 -24.94 12.23 2.70
N PHE A 5 -24.07 11.25 2.87
CA PHE A 5 -23.91 10.15 1.92
C PHE A 5 -25.16 9.26 1.84
N VAL A 6 -25.73 8.88 2.96
CA VAL A 6 -26.97 8.07 2.99
C VAL A 6 -28.13 8.78 2.27
N VAL A 7 -28.22 10.09 2.38
CA VAL A 7 -29.28 10.87 1.68
C VAL A 7 -29.00 11.04 0.20
N PHE A 8 -27.74 11.29 -0.21
CA PHE A 8 -27.39 11.53 -1.61
C PHE A 8 -27.15 10.26 -2.43
N PHE A 9 -26.73 9.16 -1.81
CA PHE A 9 -26.35 7.91 -2.48
C PHE A 9 -27.35 6.77 -2.29
N ASN A 10 -28.61 7.08 -1.97
CA ASN A 10 -29.69 6.10 -1.89
C ASN A 10 -29.47 4.95 -0.87
N GLY A 11 -28.83 5.26 0.26
CA GLY A 11 -28.55 4.29 1.32
C GLY A 11 -27.39 3.33 1.00
N GLU A 12 -27.58 2.07 1.36
CA GLU A 12 -26.57 1.01 1.14
C GLU A 12 -26.47 0.58 -0.31
N ASP A 13 -27.53 0.78 -1.13
CA ASP A 13 -27.59 0.35 -2.52
C ASP A 13 -26.66 1.17 -3.45
N GLY A 14 -26.24 2.35 -3.02
CA GLY A 14 -25.32 3.18 -3.78
C GLY A 14 -25.85 3.64 -5.14
N ILE A 15 -24.97 4.20 -5.96
CA ILE A 15 -25.26 4.56 -7.35
C ILE A 15 -24.72 3.44 -8.25
N GLN A 16 -25.62 2.80 -8.97
CA GLN A 16 -25.28 1.81 -10.00
C GLN A 16 -25.34 2.47 -11.37
N ALA A 17 -24.37 2.18 -12.22
CA ALA A 17 -24.31 2.65 -13.60
C ALA A 17 -23.96 1.47 -14.50
N ASP A 18 -24.83 1.18 -15.45
CA ASP A 18 -24.55 0.19 -16.47
C ASP A 18 -23.64 0.81 -17.55
N ARG A 19 -22.43 0.25 -17.72
CA ARG A 19 -21.46 0.74 -18.71
C ARG A 19 -21.75 0.25 -20.12
N VAL A 20 -22.61 -0.78 -20.27
CA VAL A 20 -22.87 -1.45 -21.56
C VAL A 20 -23.99 -0.75 -22.32
N THR A 21 -25.03 -0.28 -21.63
CA THR A 21 -26.23 0.26 -22.27
C THR A 21 -25.97 1.67 -22.85
N GLY A 22 -25.83 1.75 -24.17
CA GLY A 22 -25.82 3.02 -24.91
C GLY A 22 -24.46 3.71 -25.04
N ASN A 23 -23.35 3.05 -24.71
CA ASN A 23 -22.01 3.66 -24.72
C ASN A 23 -21.07 3.05 -25.77
N ASP A 24 -21.49 3.04 -27.03
CA ASP A 24 -20.59 2.69 -28.14
C ASP A 24 -19.66 3.86 -28.47
N LEU A 25 -18.48 3.90 -27.86
CA LEU A 25 -17.42 4.86 -28.18
C LEU A 25 -16.35 4.15 -29.02
N LEU A 26 -16.13 4.62 -30.23
CA LEU A 26 -15.08 4.11 -31.16
C LEU A 26 -15.21 2.61 -31.53
N GLY A 27 -16.40 2.03 -31.44
CA GLY A 27 -16.62 0.62 -31.74
C GLY A 27 -16.33 -0.33 -30.56
N PHE A 28 -16.04 0.22 -29.39
CA PHE A 28 -15.89 -0.55 -28.13
C PHE A 28 -17.18 -0.42 -27.31
N THR A 29 -17.71 -1.55 -26.87
CA THR A 29 -18.95 -1.61 -26.06
C THR A 29 -18.68 -1.50 -24.57
N TYR A 30 -17.40 -1.57 -24.15
CA TYR A 30 -16.93 -1.59 -22.76
C TYR A 30 -17.63 -2.65 -21.86
N GLY A 31 -18.32 -3.61 -22.47
CA GLY A 31 -18.90 -4.75 -21.78
C GLY A 31 -17.86 -5.76 -21.30
N PRO A 32 -16.96 -6.23 -22.18
CA PRO A 32 -15.92 -7.16 -21.80
C PRO A 32 -14.92 -6.52 -20.85
N GLN A 33 -14.57 -7.23 -19.76
CA GLN A 33 -13.61 -6.76 -18.76
C GLN A 33 -12.25 -6.35 -19.34
N ASN A 34 -11.84 -7.01 -20.42
CA ASN A 34 -10.57 -6.69 -21.09
C ASN A 34 -10.55 -5.29 -21.70
N GLU A 35 -11.66 -4.82 -22.27
CA GLU A 35 -11.74 -3.47 -22.87
C GLU A 35 -11.63 -2.39 -21.80
N VAL A 36 -12.31 -2.60 -20.67
CA VAL A 36 -12.23 -1.73 -19.51
C VAL A 36 -10.82 -1.69 -18.92
N TYR A 37 -10.18 -2.85 -18.85
CA TYR A 37 -8.79 -2.93 -18.38
C TYR A 37 -7.85 -2.07 -19.21
N TYR A 38 -7.91 -2.12 -20.54
CA TYR A 38 -7.07 -1.32 -21.41
C TYR A 38 -7.40 0.18 -21.31
N LEU A 39 -8.67 0.54 -21.16
CA LEU A 39 -9.08 1.91 -20.94
C LEU A 39 -8.47 2.47 -19.65
N ILE A 40 -8.61 1.74 -18.54
CA ILE A 40 -8.06 2.13 -17.24
C ILE A 40 -6.54 2.21 -17.30
N LEU A 41 -5.88 1.23 -17.92
CA LEU A 41 -4.43 1.22 -18.10
C LEU A 41 -3.92 2.45 -18.84
N LEU A 42 -4.58 2.82 -19.95
CA LEU A 42 -4.24 4.00 -20.73
C LEU A 42 -4.36 5.29 -19.90
N TRP A 43 -5.47 5.48 -19.22
CA TRP A 43 -5.70 6.63 -18.36
C TRP A 43 -4.74 6.66 -17.16
N CYS A 44 -4.42 5.49 -16.59
CA CYS A 44 -3.44 5.38 -15.51
C CYS A 44 -2.06 5.83 -15.96
N ILE A 45 -1.57 5.32 -17.11
CA ILE A 45 -0.27 5.72 -17.68
C ILE A 45 -0.27 7.22 -18.01
N PHE A 46 -1.34 7.73 -18.61
CA PHE A 46 -1.47 9.16 -18.93
C PHE A 46 -1.41 10.02 -17.67
N SER A 47 -2.18 9.69 -16.64
CA SER A 47 -2.23 10.44 -15.38
C SER A 47 -0.88 10.41 -14.64
N VAL A 48 -0.26 9.24 -14.55
CA VAL A 48 1.07 9.08 -13.92
C VAL A 48 2.13 9.85 -14.70
N GLY A 49 2.09 9.79 -16.05
CA GLY A 49 2.99 10.57 -16.92
C GLY A 49 2.84 12.07 -16.72
N LEU A 50 1.59 12.56 -16.66
CA LEU A 50 1.31 13.97 -16.42
C LEU A 50 1.79 14.41 -15.03
N MET A 51 1.55 13.61 -13.99
CA MET A 51 2.09 13.88 -12.65
C MET A 51 3.62 13.93 -12.65
N TYR A 52 4.27 12.98 -13.36
CA TYR A 52 5.73 12.99 -13.46
C TYR A 52 6.25 14.26 -14.14
N ILE A 53 5.65 14.68 -15.24
CA ILE A 53 6.00 15.93 -15.92
C ILE A 53 5.83 17.11 -14.98
N LEU A 54 4.72 17.19 -14.23
CA LEU A 54 4.47 18.24 -13.24
C LEU A 54 5.57 18.34 -12.18
N THR A 55 6.10 17.20 -11.72
CA THR A 55 7.23 17.22 -10.75
C THR A 55 8.51 17.83 -11.32
N LYS A 56 8.72 17.78 -12.63
CA LYS A 56 9.89 18.37 -13.32
C LYS A 56 9.73 19.85 -13.62
N THR A 57 8.50 20.39 -13.56
CA THR A 57 8.24 21.81 -13.79
C THR A 57 8.76 22.69 -12.66
N PRO A 58 8.89 24.02 -12.86
CA PRO A 58 9.18 24.95 -11.77
C PRO A 58 8.18 24.86 -10.62
N PHE A 59 6.91 24.57 -10.92
CA PHE A 59 5.86 24.36 -9.92
C PHE A 59 6.19 23.19 -8.97
N GLY A 60 6.62 22.03 -9.50
CA GLY A 60 7.03 20.90 -8.67
C GLY A 60 8.21 21.24 -7.74
N ARG A 61 9.18 22.02 -8.22
CA ARG A 61 10.29 22.50 -7.39
C ARG A 61 9.82 23.44 -6.28
N MET A 62 8.89 24.35 -6.59
CA MET A 62 8.28 25.22 -5.57
C MET A 62 7.50 24.43 -4.52
N CYS A 63 6.77 23.40 -4.90
CA CYS A 63 6.09 22.50 -3.96
C CYS A 63 7.08 21.82 -3.01
N ASN A 64 8.20 21.31 -3.53
CA ASN A 64 9.25 20.72 -2.71
C ASN A 64 9.89 21.73 -1.76
N ALA A 65 10.20 22.94 -2.22
CA ALA A 65 10.75 24.01 -1.39
C ALA A 65 9.81 24.39 -0.23
N VAL A 66 8.49 24.48 -0.51
CA VAL A 66 7.47 24.75 0.51
C VAL A 66 7.30 23.59 1.49
N ARG A 67 7.43 22.34 1.03
CA ARG A 67 7.40 21.14 1.88
C ARG A 67 8.58 21.11 2.84
N ASP A 68 9.77 21.38 2.33
CA ASP A 68 11.01 21.25 3.11
C ASP A 68 11.15 22.37 4.14
N ASN A 69 10.88 23.63 3.77
CA ASN A 69 10.87 24.75 4.70
C ASN A 69 10.02 25.93 4.22
N GLN A 70 8.85 26.11 4.86
CA GLN A 70 7.91 27.18 4.50
C GLN A 70 8.45 28.59 4.72
N GLN A 71 9.16 28.81 5.83
CA GLN A 71 9.69 30.13 6.16
C GLN A 71 10.75 30.55 5.13
N ARG A 72 11.67 29.65 4.80
CA ARG A 72 12.68 29.90 3.77
C ARG A 72 12.06 30.21 2.42
N ALA A 73 11.01 29.46 2.02
CA ALA A 73 10.29 29.71 0.78
C ALA A 73 9.62 31.11 0.76
N GLN A 74 9.07 31.56 1.89
CA GLN A 74 8.52 32.92 2.02
C GLN A 74 9.60 34.00 1.90
N PHE A 75 10.76 33.84 2.52
CA PHE A 75 11.87 34.79 2.45
C PHE A 75 12.41 34.95 1.02
N VAL A 76 12.33 33.90 0.20
CA VAL A 76 12.69 33.94 -1.23
C VAL A 76 11.58 34.56 -2.09
N GLY A 77 10.43 34.93 -1.48
CA GLY A 77 9.33 35.62 -2.18
C GLY A 77 8.22 34.70 -2.70
N TYR A 78 8.23 33.42 -2.36
CA TYR A 78 7.15 32.51 -2.76
C TYR A 78 5.89 32.70 -1.93
N ASN A 79 4.73 32.79 -2.61
CA ASN A 79 3.45 32.77 -1.93
C ASN A 79 3.03 31.35 -1.56
N VAL A 80 3.39 30.92 -0.35
CA VAL A 80 3.16 29.56 0.17
C VAL A 80 1.69 29.16 0.11
N ARG A 81 0.75 30.09 0.44
CA ARG A 81 -0.69 29.82 0.41
C ARG A 81 -1.14 29.46 -1.03
N LYS A 82 -0.72 30.22 -2.02
CA LYS A 82 -1.09 30.02 -3.43
C LYS A 82 -0.52 28.70 -3.95
N ILE A 83 0.73 28.37 -3.62
CA ILE A 83 1.38 27.12 -4.03
C ILE A 83 0.64 25.92 -3.43
N ARG A 84 0.30 25.96 -2.14
CA ARG A 84 -0.46 24.90 -1.48
C ARG A 84 -1.86 24.73 -2.08
N TRP A 85 -2.54 25.83 -2.35
CA TRP A 85 -3.87 25.79 -2.95
C TRP A 85 -3.82 25.14 -4.34
N MET A 86 -2.86 25.52 -5.18
CA MET A 86 -2.68 24.93 -6.50
C MET A 86 -2.31 23.44 -6.42
N ALA A 87 -1.42 23.06 -5.51
CA ALA A 87 -1.05 21.66 -5.29
C ALA A 87 -2.24 20.81 -4.85
N PHE A 88 -3.08 21.35 -3.94
CA PHE A 88 -4.29 20.68 -3.47
C PHE A 88 -5.31 20.52 -4.60
N SER A 89 -5.54 21.56 -5.42
CA SER A 89 -6.47 21.53 -6.56
C SER A 89 -6.03 20.50 -7.61
N LEU A 90 -4.74 20.43 -7.92
CA LEU A 90 -4.20 19.40 -8.83
C LEU A 90 -4.35 17.99 -8.25
N SER A 91 -4.07 17.81 -6.97
CA SER A 91 -4.27 16.52 -6.30
C SER A 91 -5.74 16.07 -6.36
N ALA A 92 -6.68 17.01 -6.12
CA ALA A 92 -8.11 16.71 -6.20
C ALA A 92 -8.54 16.34 -7.63
N MET A 93 -7.97 16.99 -8.66
CA MET A 93 -8.23 16.66 -10.07
C MET A 93 -7.81 15.21 -10.39
N PHE A 94 -6.60 14.79 -9.98
CA PHE A 94 -6.15 13.42 -10.20
C PHE A 94 -6.94 12.41 -9.38
N ALA A 95 -7.32 12.76 -8.15
CA ALA A 95 -8.19 11.91 -7.33
C ALA A 95 -9.57 11.73 -7.95
N GLY A 96 -10.14 12.79 -8.55
CA GLY A 96 -11.39 12.71 -9.29
C GLY A 96 -11.29 11.81 -10.53
N ALA A 97 -10.19 11.89 -11.29
CA ALA A 97 -9.93 10.98 -12.40
C ALA A 97 -9.83 9.52 -11.95
N ALA A 98 -9.13 9.26 -10.83
CA ALA A 98 -9.03 7.91 -10.27
C ALA A 98 -10.40 7.40 -9.80
N GLY A 99 -11.22 8.26 -9.18
CA GLY A 99 -12.58 7.92 -8.76
C GLY A 99 -13.50 7.59 -9.94
N SER A 100 -13.38 8.31 -11.06
CA SER A 100 -14.13 8.01 -12.29
C SER A 100 -13.76 6.65 -12.85
N LEU A 101 -12.46 6.32 -12.90
CA LEU A 101 -12.00 5.00 -13.36
C LEU A 101 -12.44 3.87 -12.44
N HIS A 102 -12.47 4.13 -11.13
CA HIS A 102 -13.01 3.18 -10.15
C HIS A 102 -14.50 2.92 -10.40
N ALA A 103 -15.28 3.98 -10.64
CA ALA A 103 -16.71 3.86 -10.96
C ALA A 103 -16.96 3.04 -12.23
N ILE A 104 -16.17 3.26 -13.27
CA ILE A 104 -16.27 2.49 -14.54
C ILE A 104 -15.93 1.00 -14.31
N ASN A 105 -14.92 0.71 -13.46
CA ASN A 105 -14.49 -0.66 -13.24
C ASN A 105 -15.50 -1.50 -12.44
N TYR A 106 -16.08 -0.91 -11.40
CA TYR A 106 -16.97 -1.62 -10.49
C TYR A 106 -18.46 -1.46 -10.82
N GLU A 107 -18.83 -0.52 -11.71
CA GLU A 107 -20.21 -0.16 -12.04
C GLU A 107 -21.08 0.23 -10.82
N HIS A 108 -20.45 0.38 -9.68
CA HIS A 108 -21.08 0.63 -8.40
C HIS A 108 -20.25 1.60 -7.56
N ILE A 109 -20.90 2.63 -7.02
CA ILE A 109 -20.32 3.56 -6.06
C ILE A 109 -21.19 3.53 -4.82
N GLY A 110 -20.73 2.80 -3.81
CA GLY A 110 -21.37 2.75 -2.51
C GLY A 110 -20.72 3.70 -1.51
N PHE A 111 -21.33 3.79 -0.35
CA PHE A 111 -20.81 4.50 0.81
C PHE A 111 -19.38 4.05 1.19
N GLU A 112 -19.05 2.78 1.01
CA GLU A 112 -17.73 2.23 1.33
C GLU A 112 -16.62 2.85 0.49
N SER A 113 -16.89 3.18 -0.78
CA SER A 113 -15.90 3.79 -1.70
C SER A 113 -15.41 5.16 -1.25
N VAL A 114 -16.19 5.86 -0.40
CA VAL A 114 -15.87 7.22 0.11
C VAL A 114 -15.60 7.19 1.61
N SER A 115 -15.39 6.02 2.18
CA SER A 115 -15.15 5.85 3.62
C SER A 115 -13.77 6.36 4.04
N LEU A 116 -13.64 6.67 5.33
CA LEU A 116 -12.37 7.02 5.96
C LEU A 116 -11.35 5.87 5.85
N VAL A 117 -11.83 4.63 5.88
CA VAL A 117 -11.00 3.43 5.77
C VAL A 117 -10.34 3.37 4.41
N GLN A 118 -11.10 3.57 3.32
CA GLN A 118 -10.56 3.57 1.95
C GLN A 118 -9.54 4.69 1.75
N SER A 119 -9.84 5.89 2.25
CA SER A 119 -8.90 7.02 2.20
C SER A 119 -7.62 6.73 2.99
N GLY A 120 -7.75 6.06 4.14
CA GLY A 120 -6.63 5.61 4.96
C GLY A 120 -5.75 4.57 4.24
N MET A 121 -6.37 3.65 3.51
CA MET A 121 -5.64 2.62 2.72
C MET A 121 -4.79 3.26 1.61
N VAL A 122 -5.32 4.24 0.89
CA VAL A 122 -4.54 4.97 -0.14
C VAL A 122 -3.35 5.71 0.48
N LEU A 123 -3.56 6.37 1.62
CA LEU A 123 -2.49 7.02 2.36
C LEU A 123 -1.42 6.00 2.79
N PHE A 124 -1.86 4.84 3.26
CA PHE A 124 -1.00 3.75 3.69
C PHE A 124 -0.16 3.19 2.52
N MET A 125 -0.76 2.98 1.35
CA MET A 125 -0.04 2.61 0.12
C MET A 125 1.07 3.61 -0.21
N ALA A 126 0.77 4.90 -0.14
CA ALA A 126 1.75 5.95 -0.38
C ALA A 126 2.89 5.96 0.65
N TYR A 127 2.58 5.70 1.92
CA TYR A 127 3.56 5.65 3.01
C TYR A 127 4.51 4.46 2.89
N ILE A 128 3.96 3.26 2.70
CA ILE A 128 4.77 2.03 2.52
C ILE A 128 5.66 2.14 1.29
N GLY A 129 5.13 2.69 0.21
CA GLY A 129 5.91 2.91 -1.00
C GLY A 129 7.05 3.90 -0.82
N GLY A 130 6.85 4.93 0.01
CA GLY A 130 7.81 5.98 0.31
C GLY A 130 7.47 7.31 -0.35
N ILE A 131 6.95 8.24 0.45
CA ILE A 131 6.49 9.57 0.00
C ILE A 131 7.61 10.45 -0.59
N GLY A 132 8.87 10.16 -0.24
CA GLY A 132 10.02 10.94 -0.69
C GLY A 132 10.33 10.82 -2.19
N ASN A 133 9.83 9.78 -2.86
CA ASN A 133 10.14 9.46 -4.25
C ASN A 133 8.87 9.30 -5.07
N PHE A 134 8.92 9.78 -6.32
CA PHE A 134 7.76 9.71 -7.23
C PHE A 134 7.28 8.26 -7.47
N LEU A 135 8.21 7.30 -7.59
CA LEU A 135 7.90 5.88 -7.79
C LEU A 135 7.42 5.18 -6.51
N GLY A 136 7.62 5.81 -5.35
CA GLY A 136 7.24 5.23 -4.06
C GLY A 136 5.77 4.83 -4.00
N PRO A 137 4.82 5.74 -4.15
CA PRO A 137 3.39 5.43 -4.09
C PRO A 137 2.96 4.35 -5.08
N ILE A 138 3.59 4.27 -6.26
CA ILE A 138 3.30 3.25 -7.27
C ILE A 138 3.72 1.87 -6.76
N LEU A 139 4.95 1.75 -6.24
CA LEU A 139 5.45 0.51 -5.65
C LEU A 139 4.64 0.09 -4.42
N GLY A 140 4.24 1.06 -3.61
CA GLY A 140 3.39 0.81 -2.45
C GLY A 140 2.01 0.30 -2.84
N ALA A 141 1.37 0.89 -3.84
CA ALA A 141 0.07 0.45 -4.35
C ALA A 141 0.15 -0.99 -4.89
N ILE A 142 1.14 -1.30 -5.73
CA ILE A 142 1.34 -2.64 -6.27
C ILE A 142 1.58 -3.67 -5.15
N SER A 143 2.49 -3.35 -4.22
CA SER A 143 2.85 -4.25 -3.12
C SER A 143 1.68 -4.52 -2.19
N LEU A 144 0.92 -3.48 -1.82
CA LEU A 144 -0.21 -3.64 -0.92
C LEU A 144 -1.41 -4.30 -1.57
N THR A 145 -1.73 -3.99 -2.83
CA THR A 145 -2.81 -4.67 -3.54
C THR A 145 -2.51 -6.16 -3.69
N PHE A 146 -1.25 -6.51 -3.99
CA PHE A 146 -0.83 -7.91 -4.03
C PHE A 146 -0.93 -8.59 -2.66
N LEU A 147 -0.49 -7.90 -1.60
CA LEU A 147 -0.56 -8.40 -0.24
C LEU A 147 -2.02 -8.58 0.21
N ASP A 148 -2.90 -7.64 -0.14
CA ASP A 148 -4.34 -7.67 0.16
C ASP A 148 -5.00 -8.91 -0.42
N THR A 149 -4.80 -9.13 -1.71
CA THR A 149 -5.36 -10.30 -2.41
C THR A 149 -4.84 -11.60 -1.80
N MET A 150 -3.53 -11.67 -1.50
CA MET A 150 -2.95 -12.88 -0.91
C MET A 150 -3.40 -13.12 0.54
N LEU A 151 -3.49 -12.08 1.35
CA LEU A 151 -3.81 -12.21 2.76
C LEU A 151 -5.30 -12.50 3.00
N SER A 152 -6.18 -11.87 2.23
CA SER A 152 -7.63 -12.08 2.34
C SER A 152 -8.03 -13.53 2.04
N ASP A 153 -7.28 -14.20 1.15
CA ASP A 153 -7.52 -15.61 0.80
C ASP A 153 -7.01 -16.59 1.88
N ILE A 154 -6.04 -16.16 2.69
CA ILE A 154 -5.37 -17.03 3.67
C ILE A 154 -6.00 -16.92 5.07
N THR A 155 -6.39 -15.71 5.49
CA THR A 155 -6.83 -15.46 6.87
C THR A 155 -7.93 -14.41 6.99
N GLU A 156 -8.86 -14.64 7.92
CA GLU A 156 -9.90 -13.66 8.26
C GLU A 156 -9.34 -12.46 9.05
N ALA A 157 -8.15 -12.60 9.63
CA ALA A 157 -7.49 -11.56 10.42
C ALA A 157 -6.60 -10.61 9.59
N TRP A 158 -6.77 -10.56 8.26
CA TRP A 158 -5.93 -9.79 7.33
C TRP A 158 -5.78 -8.30 7.70
N VAL A 159 -6.83 -7.67 8.22
CA VAL A 159 -6.81 -6.26 8.67
C VAL A 159 -5.81 -6.03 9.81
N LEU A 160 -5.68 -6.99 10.73
CA LEU A 160 -4.72 -6.91 11.84
C LEU A 160 -3.28 -6.96 11.32
N TYR A 161 -3.00 -7.82 10.34
CA TYR A 161 -1.68 -7.88 9.70
C TYR A 161 -1.34 -6.57 8.98
N TYR A 162 -2.30 -5.94 8.33
CA TYR A 162 -2.11 -4.60 7.75
C TYR A 162 -1.67 -3.58 8.80
N GLY A 163 -2.36 -3.54 9.93
CA GLY A 163 -2.02 -2.63 11.03
C GLY A 163 -0.60 -2.85 11.55
N ILE A 164 -0.20 -4.11 11.71
CA ILE A 164 1.15 -4.46 12.16
C ILE A 164 2.21 -4.05 11.13
N ILE A 165 2.01 -4.38 9.85
CA ILE A 165 2.91 -3.99 8.77
C ILE A 165 3.07 -2.47 8.72
N PHE A 166 1.97 -1.73 8.90
CA PHE A 166 2.00 -0.27 8.95
C PHE A 166 2.90 0.26 10.06
N VAL A 167 2.72 -0.23 11.28
CA VAL A 167 3.54 0.18 12.43
C VAL A 167 5.01 -0.17 12.20
N LEU A 168 5.30 -1.37 11.68
CA LEU A 168 6.67 -1.80 11.39
C LEU A 168 7.33 -0.94 10.31
N VAL A 169 6.61 -0.62 9.23
CA VAL A 169 7.17 0.21 8.16
C VAL A 169 7.45 1.63 8.64
N ILE A 170 6.56 2.23 9.42
CA ILE A 170 6.80 3.57 9.99
C ILE A 170 8.00 3.56 10.94
N ALA A 171 8.14 2.51 11.77
CA ALA A 171 9.21 2.43 12.76
C ALA A 171 10.59 2.15 12.14
N PHE A 172 10.66 1.26 11.14
CA PHE A 172 11.93 0.75 10.62
C PHE A 172 12.29 1.21 9.21
N ALA A 173 11.31 1.62 8.41
CA ALA A 173 11.50 2.06 7.03
C ALA A 173 10.79 3.39 6.74
N PRO A 174 11.17 4.50 7.38
CA PRO A 174 10.49 5.78 7.20
C PRO A 174 10.56 6.34 5.78
N GLN A 175 11.50 5.85 4.97
CA GLN A 175 11.62 6.19 3.55
C GLN A 175 10.84 5.22 2.64
N GLY A 176 10.17 4.20 3.20
CA GLY A 176 9.42 3.20 2.48
C GLY A 176 10.27 2.27 1.59
N ILE A 177 9.57 1.48 0.78
CA ILE A 177 10.19 0.49 -0.15
C ILE A 177 11.12 1.20 -1.15
N ALA A 178 10.68 2.33 -1.70
CA ALA A 178 11.48 3.12 -2.64
C ALA A 178 12.79 3.61 -2.01
N GLY A 179 12.75 4.02 -0.74
CA GLY A 179 13.95 4.41 0.00
C GLY A 179 14.95 3.26 0.15
N LEU A 180 14.47 2.08 0.48
CA LEU A 180 15.32 0.88 0.57
C LEU A 180 16.00 0.55 -0.76
N ILE A 181 15.29 0.66 -1.88
CA ILE A 181 15.85 0.43 -3.22
C ILE A 181 16.91 1.48 -3.54
N LEU A 182 16.63 2.75 -3.29
CA LEU A 182 17.54 3.86 -3.61
C LEU A 182 18.79 3.90 -2.74
N MET A 183 18.73 3.40 -1.50
CA MET A 183 19.92 3.25 -0.67
C MET A 183 20.96 2.29 -1.29
N HIS A 184 20.52 1.34 -2.11
CA HIS A 184 21.38 0.36 -2.73
C HIS A 184 21.90 0.79 -4.11
N GLU A 185 21.29 1.79 -4.74
CA GLU A 185 21.69 2.29 -6.06
C GLU A 185 23.18 2.73 -6.13
N PRO A 186 23.72 3.53 -5.19
CA PRO A 186 25.13 3.93 -5.22
C PRO A 186 26.09 2.75 -5.03
N ILE A 187 25.70 1.73 -4.27
CA ILE A 187 26.51 0.52 -4.08
C ILE A 187 26.57 -0.31 -5.37
N LEU A 188 25.42 -0.45 -6.04
CA LEU A 188 25.31 -1.14 -7.34
C LEU A 188 26.14 -0.45 -8.42
N ARG A 189 26.17 0.88 -8.42
CA ARG A 189 26.83 1.69 -9.45
C ARG A 189 28.35 1.77 -9.27
N ASN A 190 28.82 1.90 -8.02
CA ASN A 190 30.22 2.20 -7.74
C ASN A 190 31.08 0.97 -7.43
N ASN A 191 30.51 -0.10 -6.81
CA ASN A 191 31.29 -1.28 -6.42
C ASN A 191 30.42 -2.57 -6.45
N PRO A 192 30.25 -3.18 -7.63
CA PRO A 192 29.46 -4.42 -7.74
C PRO A 192 30.07 -5.61 -6.99
N ALA A 193 31.36 -5.58 -6.67
CA ALA A 193 32.02 -6.63 -5.87
C ALA A 193 31.55 -6.67 -4.41
N LEU A 194 31.10 -5.52 -3.85
CA LEU A 194 30.54 -5.45 -2.50
C LEU A 194 29.21 -6.19 -2.40
N ILE A 195 28.47 -6.30 -3.49
CA ILE A 195 27.17 -7.00 -3.51
C ILE A 195 27.37 -8.47 -3.13
N LYS A 196 28.42 -9.12 -3.63
CA LYS A 196 28.72 -10.53 -3.29
C LYS A 196 28.95 -10.71 -1.79
N LYS A 197 29.54 -9.73 -1.11
CA LYS A 197 29.75 -9.77 0.35
C LYS A 197 28.46 -9.47 1.13
N LEU A 198 27.57 -8.68 0.55
CA LEU A 198 26.29 -8.30 1.18
C LEU A 198 25.18 -9.37 0.99
N ILE A 199 25.29 -10.24 -0.02
CA ILE A 199 24.29 -11.30 -0.27
C ILE A 199 24.12 -12.18 0.96
N PHE A 200 25.19 -12.62 1.60
CA PHE A 200 25.12 -13.52 2.74
C PHE A 200 24.39 -12.93 3.97
N PRO A 201 24.73 -11.72 4.47
CA PRO A 201 23.95 -11.08 5.53
C PRO A 201 22.49 -10.78 5.13
N TYR A 202 22.21 -10.44 3.86
CA TYR A 202 20.84 -10.24 3.40
C TYR A 202 20.01 -11.54 3.37
N ILE A 203 20.60 -12.66 3.01
CA ILE A 203 19.93 -13.97 3.06
C ILE A 203 19.62 -14.33 4.52
N ILE A 204 20.53 -14.10 5.46
CA ILE A 204 20.30 -14.35 6.88
C ILE A 204 19.20 -13.44 7.41
N LEU A 205 19.21 -12.17 7.03
CA LEU A 205 18.19 -11.21 7.42
C LEU A 205 16.81 -11.59 6.85
N LEU A 206 16.75 -11.97 5.60
CA LEU A 206 15.51 -12.43 4.95
C LEU A 206 14.97 -13.69 5.64
N LEU A 207 15.83 -14.66 5.95
CA LEU A 207 15.43 -15.89 6.64
C LEU A 207 14.95 -15.60 8.07
N SER A 208 15.59 -14.68 8.78
CA SER A 208 15.18 -14.28 10.12
C SER A 208 13.85 -13.54 10.14
N VAL A 209 13.62 -12.67 9.14
CA VAL A 209 12.33 -11.97 8.97
C VAL A 209 11.23 -12.96 8.60
N LEU A 210 11.47 -13.92 7.72
CA LEU A 210 10.53 -15.00 7.41
C LEU A 210 10.17 -15.82 8.64
N MET A 211 11.14 -16.19 9.48
CA MET A 211 10.90 -16.90 10.74
C MET A 211 10.03 -16.07 11.69
N LEU A 212 10.30 -14.76 11.80
CA LEU A 212 9.48 -13.86 12.61
C LEU A 212 8.05 -13.75 12.08
N VAL A 213 7.87 -13.60 10.78
CA VAL A 213 6.54 -13.52 10.16
C VAL A 213 5.76 -14.81 10.40
N ILE A 214 6.34 -15.97 10.15
CA ILE A 214 5.69 -17.28 10.35
C ILE A 214 5.35 -17.49 11.84
N GLY A 215 6.27 -17.19 12.74
CA GLY A 215 6.05 -17.35 14.17
C GLY A 215 4.97 -16.42 14.70
N PHE A 216 4.95 -15.17 14.25
CA PHE A 216 4.00 -14.17 14.68
C PHE A 216 2.59 -14.41 14.12
N THR A 217 2.49 -14.78 12.83
CA THR A 217 1.21 -15.15 12.21
C THR A 217 0.60 -16.37 12.88
N SER A 218 1.42 -17.40 13.20
CA SER A 218 0.95 -18.58 13.91
C SER A 218 0.41 -18.24 15.31
N LEU A 219 1.05 -17.32 16.04
CA LEU A 219 0.57 -16.87 17.36
C LEU A 219 -0.76 -16.10 17.25
N ILE A 220 -0.89 -15.21 16.26
CA ILE A 220 -2.13 -14.46 16.06
C ILE A 220 -3.29 -15.39 15.73
N GLU A 221 -3.10 -16.34 14.82
CA GLU A 221 -4.13 -17.30 14.45
C GLU A 221 -4.54 -18.17 15.65
N LEU A 222 -3.58 -18.59 16.50
CA LEU A 222 -3.86 -19.32 17.72
C LEU A 222 -4.68 -18.50 18.73
N ILE A 223 -4.36 -17.21 18.90
CA ILE A 223 -5.10 -16.31 19.78
C ILE A 223 -6.51 -16.03 19.22
N HIS A 224 -6.62 -15.81 17.92
CA HIS A 224 -7.91 -15.56 17.26
C HIS A 224 -8.84 -16.77 17.41
N SER A 225 -8.32 -17.98 17.30
CA SER A 225 -9.10 -19.20 17.48
C SER A 225 -9.61 -19.44 18.91
N LEU A 226 -8.83 -19.01 19.91
CA LEU A 226 -9.29 -19.05 21.30
C LEU A 226 -10.53 -18.17 21.50
N LYS A 227 -10.59 -17.02 20.80
CA LYS A 227 -11.70 -16.07 20.90
C LYS A 227 -12.94 -16.54 20.14
N SER A 228 -12.78 -17.22 19.02
CA SER A 228 -13.88 -17.65 18.13
C SER A 228 -14.39 -19.06 18.40
N ASN A 229 -13.90 -19.77 19.43
CA ASN A 229 -14.33 -21.13 19.82
C ASN A 229 -14.27 -22.19 18.69
N TYR A 230 -13.42 -21.98 17.68
CA TYR A 230 -13.20 -23.00 16.65
C TYR A 230 -12.37 -24.16 17.18
N SER A 231 -12.87 -25.37 17.05
CA SER A 231 -12.16 -26.58 17.48
C SER A 231 -11.02 -27.01 16.56
N SER A 232 -10.99 -26.51 15.33
CA SER A 232 -9.94 -26.78 14.34
C SER A 232 -9.60 -25.53 13.54
N LEU A 233 -8.32 -25.18 13.48
CA LEU A 233 -7.75 -24.07 12.73
C LEU A 233 -7.14 -24.54 11.42
N LYS A 234 -7.25 -23.73 10.40
CA LYS A 234 -6.39 -23.80 9.23
C LYS A 234 -5.27 -22.75 9.41
N ILE A 235 -4.09 -23.20 9.84
CA ILE A 235 -2.89 -22.36 9.85
C ILE A 235 -2.19 -22.62 8.52
N TYR A 236 -2.14 -21.62 7.67
CA TYR A 236 -1.71 -21.75 6.27
C TYR A 236 -2.56 -22.80 5.52
N TRP A 237 -2.04 -23.99 5.27
CA TRP A 237 -2.76 -25.11 4.63
C TRP A 237 -2.92 -26.33 5.55
N ILE A 238 -2.47 -26.23 6.82
CA ILE A 238 -2.47 -27.34 7.77
C ILE A 238 -3.63 -27.17 8.74
N LYS A 239 -4.52 -28.18 8.81
CA LYS A 239 -5.57 -28.22 9.83
C LYS A 239 -4.96 -28.65 11.16
N VAL A 240 -5.01 -27.78 12.14
CA VAL A 240 -4.43 -27.98 13.45
C VAL A 240 -5.51 -27.87 14.52
N LYS A 241 -5.47 -28.75 15.53
CA LYS A 241 -6.30 -28.63 16.73
C LYS A 241 -5.67 -27.59 17.66
N ASN A 242 -6.48 -26.66 18.13
CA ASN A 242 -6.06 -25.56 19.02
C ASN A 242 -5.50 -26.03 20.38
N THR A 243 -5.79 -27.29 20.78
CA THR A 243 -5.34 -27.90 22.03
C THR A 243 -3.88 -28.40 22.01
N ASN A 244 -3.18 -28.33 20.88
CA ASN A 244 -1.80 -28.81 20.80
C ASN A 244 -0.80 -27.78 21.35
N ILE A 245 -0.34 -28.00 22.59
CA ILE A 245 0.69 -27.18 23.25
C ILE A 245 1.98 -27.08 22.42
N ILE A 246 2.30 -28.12 21.64
CA ILE A 246 3.50 -28.16 20.79
C ILE A 246 3.53 -26.99 19.81
N ILE A 247 2.39 -26.61 19.24
CA ILE A 247 2.31 -25.53 18.25
C ILE A 247 2.55 -24.17 18.90
N TRP A 248 2.04 -23.97 20.10
CA TRP A 248 2.31 -22.77 20.89
C TRP A 248 3.81 -22.62 21.18
N VAL A 249 4.45 -23.70 21.59
CA VAL A 249 5.88 -23.71 21.90
C VAL A 249 6.70 -23.45 20.63
N VAL A 250 6.37 -24.09 19.51
CA VAL A 250 7.08 -23.90 18.24
C VAL A 250 6.92 -22.46 17.72
N SER A 251 5.72 -21.90 17.78
CA SER A 251 5.48 -20.50 17.36
C SER A 251 6.26 -19.51 18.22
N PHE A 252 6.35 -19.76 19.53
CA PHE A 252 7.11 -18.92 20.45
C PHE A 252 8.62 -19.04 20.22
N MET A 253 9.11 -20.25 20.01
CA MET A 253 10.51 -20.51 19.68
C MET A 253 10.92 -19.85 18.37
N LEU A 254 10.09 -19.93 17.31
CA LEU A 254 10.36 -19.28 16.04
C LEU A 254 10.52 -17.75 16.18
N ASN A 255 9.71 -17.13 17.03
CA ASN A 255 9.82 -15.69 17.31
C ASN A 255 11.14 -15.35 18.04
N ILE A 256 11.51 -16.12 19.04
CA ILE A 256 12.77 -15.91 19.80
C ILE A 256 13.98 -16.07 18.88
N PHE A 257 14.04 -17.17 18.12
CA PHE A 257 15.13 -17.43 17.19
C PHE A 257 15.21 -16.37 16.08
N GLY A 258 14.07 -15.94 15.53
CA GLY A 258 13.99 -14.87 14.55
C GLY A 258 14.53 -13.54 15.08
N LEU A 259 14.17 -13.14 16.31
CA LEU A 259 14.69 -11.93 16.97
C LEU A 259 16.20 -12.00 17.21
N ILE A 260 16.72 -13.12 17.67
CA ILE A 260 18.17 -13.31 17.91
C ILE A 260 18.94 -13.24 16.58
N ALA A 261 18.45 -13.92 15.55
CA ALA A 261 19.06 -13.93 14.23
C ALA A 261 19.04 -12.54 13.58
N CYS A 262 17.93 -11.80 13.68
CA CYS A 262 17.79 -10.44 13.20
C CYS A 262 18.79 -9.49 13.90
N LYS A 263 18.88 -9.56 15.25
CA LYS A 263 19.85 -8.76 16.01
C LYS A 263 21.29 -9.07 15.60
N LYS A 264 21.65 -10.33 15.38
CA LYS A 264 22.99 -10.74 14.96
C LYS A 264 23.32 -10.32 13.52
N SER A 265 22.32 -10.25 12.65
CA SER A 265 22.49 -9.78 11.26
C SER A 265 22.70 -8.25 11.18
N PHE A 266 22.09 -7.50 12.11
CA PHE A 266 22.18 -6.02 12.13
C PHE A 266 23.54 -5.52 12.67
N TYR A 267 24.25 -6.34 13.50
CA TYR A 267 25.56 -5.99 14.05
C TYR A 267 26.75 -6.50 13.22
N ARG A 268 26.54 -7.09 12.06
CA ARG A 268 27.55 -7.49 11.09
C ARG A 268 27.49 -6.64 9.82
#